data_848ffd60192f58a41c4191a9e8b1beb8
#
_entry.id   848ffd60192f58a41c4191a9e8b1beb8
#
_cell.length_a   1.000
_cell.length_b   1.000
_cell.length_c   1.000
_cell.angle_alpha   90.00
_cell.angle_beta   90.00
_cell.angle_gamma   90.00
#
_symmetry.space_group_name_H-M   'P 1'
#
loop_
_entity.id
_entity.type
_entity.pdbx_description
1 polymer ?
#
loop_
_entity_poly.entity_id
_entity_poly.type
_entity_poly.pdbx_seq_one_letter_code
_entity_poly.pdbx_strand_id
1 'polypeptide(L)'
;SNVYGPRQDPHGEAGVMSIFTGKLMNNETPTIYGDGKQTRDYVYVLDVVDALIKSSETDDNLFLNIGTGVETSVNELVSILSQKISWDGEPEYAPKREGELLRSVLNNERAMSQIGWEPKYTLDTGLDELISWFSK
;
A
#
# COMPACT_ATOMS: atom_id res chain seq x y z
N SER A 1 6.72 4.03 5.20
CA SER A 1 5.81 2.98 4.72
C SER A 1 5.46 3.14 3.24
N ASN A 2 4.79 2.16 2.66
CA ASN A 2 4.34 2.24 1.27
C ASN A 2 2.98 2.92 1.20
N VAL A 3 2.98 4.21 0.89
CA VAL A 3 1.75 5.00 0.78
C VAL A 3 1.00 4.64 -0.50
N TYR A 4 -0.31 4.44 -0.40
CA TYR A 4 -1.17 4.18 -1.54
C TYR A 4 -2.50 4.93 -1.44
N GLY A 5 -3.18 5.09 -2.56
CA GLY A 5 -4.50 5.75 -2.62
C GLY A 5 -4.79 6.39 -3.97
N PRO A 6 -5.95 7.06 -4.08
CA PRO A 6 -6.35 7.80 -5.27
C PRO A 6 -5.28 8.77 -5.76
N ARG A 7 -5.23 8.99 -7.09
CA ARG A 7 -4.30 9.90 -7.79
C ARG A 7 -2.85 9.42 -7.87
N GLN A 8 -2.52 8.21 -7.42
CA GLN A 8 -1.22 7.63 -7.69
C GLN A 8 -1.14 7.24 -9.18
N ASP A 9 -0.18 7.82 -9.92
CA ASP A 9 -0.01 7.53 -11.35
C ASP A 9 0.56 6.11 -11.55
N PRO A 10 -0.16 5.19 -12.23
CA PRO A 10 0.33 3.84 -12.46
C PRO A 10 1.49 3.76 -13.48
N HIS A 11 1.76 4.83 -14.24
CA HIS A 11 2.78 4.87 -15.29
C HIS A 11 4.10 5.53 -14.87
N GLY A 12 4.15 6.16 -13.68
CA GLY A 12 5.34 6.82 -13.14
C GLY A 12 6.17 5.90 -12.24
N GLU A 13 6.81 6.46 -11.23
CA GLU A 13 7.43 5.69 -10.12
C GLU A 13 6.33 5.10 -9.21
N ALA A 14 5.43 4.36 -9.83
CA ALA A 14 4.22 3.88 -9.20
C ALA A 14 4.51 2.73 -8.23
N GLY A 15 3.85 2.76 -7.10
CA GLY A 15 3.80 1.61 -6.20
C GLY A 15 3.00 0.46 -6.81
N VAL A 16 3.31 -0.75 -6.37
CA VAL A 16 2.65 -1.99 -6.82
C VAL A 16 1.11 -1.92 -6.75
N MET A 17 0.56 -1.16 -5.81
CA MET A 17 -0.88 -0.98 -5.62
C MET A 17 -1.58 -0.42 -6.84
N SER A 18 -1.13 0.74 -7.35
CA SER A 18 -1.75 1.39 -8.51
C SER A 18 -1.50 0.61 -9.80
N ILE A 19 -0.29 0.02 -9.95
CA ILE A 19 0.04 -0.80 -11.11
C ILE A 19 -0.87 -2.03 -11.20
N PHE A 20 -1.02 -2.78 -10.10
CA PHE A 20 -1.82 -4.00 -10.10
C PHE A 20 -3.30 -3.69 -10.20
N THR A 21 -3.81 -2.69 -9.47
CA THR A 21 -5.20 -2.26 -9.59
C THR A 21 -5.54 -1.88 -11.03
N GLY A 22 -4.73 -1.05 -11.68
CA GLY A 22 -4.93 -0.64 -13.06
C GLY A 22 -4.91 -1.82 -14.03
N LYS A 23 -3.93 -2.72 -13.92
CA LYS A 23 -3.85 -3.92 -14.76
C LYS A 23 -5.07 -4.83 -14.60
N LEU A 24 -5.42 -5.19 -13.37
CA LEU A 24 -6.54 -6.10 -13.11
C LEU A 24 -7.87 -5.50 -13.57
N MET A 25 -8.10 -4.21 -13.40
CA MET A 25 -9.30 -3.53 -13.89
C MET A 25 -9.40 -3.50 -15.43
N ASN A 26 -8.25 -3.50 -16.12
CA ASN A 26 -8.19 -3.62 -17.57
C ASN A 26 -8.16 -5.08 -18.06
N ASN A 27 -8.35 -6.04 -17.18
CA ASN A 27 -8.22 -7.47 -17.46
C ASN A 27 -6.83 -7.86 -18.01
N GLU A 28 -5.78 -7.15 -17.53
CA GLU A 28 -4.38 -7.39 -17.89
C GLU A 28 -3.69 -8.21 -16.79
N THR A 29 -2.78 -9.10 -17.19
CA THR A 29 -2.02 -9.94 -16.27
C THR A 29 -0.97 -9.13 -15.51
N PRO A 30 -0.98 -9.12 -14.15
CA PRO A 30 0.06 -8.50 -13.36
C PRO A 30 1.33 -9.37 -13.34
N THR A 31 2.50 -8.73 -13.32
CA THR A 31 3.79 -9.42 -13.23
C THR A 31 4.37 -9.27 -11.84
N ILE A 32 4.58 -10.39 -11.15
CA ILE A 32 5.23 -10.48 -9.85
C ILE A 32 6.72 -10.77 -10.05
N TYR A 33 7.59 -9.94 -9.47
CA TYR A 33 9.03 -10.18 -9.49
C TYR A 33 9.45 -11.03 -8.30
N GLY A 34 10.20 -12.13 -8.54
CA GLY A 34 10.54 -13.13 -7.53
C GLY A 34 9.38 -14.10 -7.26
N ASP A 35 9.28 -14.60 -6.04
CA ASP A 35 8.25 -15.56 -5.61
C ASP A 35 6.99 -14.90 -5.00
N GLY A 36 6.95 -13.58 -4.95
CA GLY A 36 5.85 -12.79 -4.40
C GLY A 36 5.70 -12.81 -2.88
N LYS A 37 6.68 -13.37 -2.16
CA LYS A 37 6.69 -13.43 -0.68
C LYS A 37 7.28 -12.18 -0.02
N GLN A 38 7.86 -11.27 -0.79
CA GLN A 38 8.32 -10.00 -0.25
C GLN A 38 7.15 -9.22 0.34
N THR A 39 7.34 -8.70 1.56
CA THR A 39 6.29 -7.99 2.29
C THR A 39 6.53 -6.49 2.33
N ARG A 40 5.45 -5.74 2.42
CA ARG A 40 5.44 -4.29 2.64
C ARG A 40 4.35 -3.93 3.64
N ASP A 41 4.57 -2.81 4.30
CA ASP A 41 3.57 -2.13 5.11
C ASP A 41 2.90 -1.08 4.22
N TYR A 42 1.64 -1.28 3.91
CA TYR A 42 0.84 -0.40 3.08
C TYR A 42 -0.03 0.51 3.93
N VAL A 43 0.17 1.82 3.82
CA VAL A 43 -0.59 2.82 4.55
C VAL A 43 -1.43 3.66 3.57
N TYR A 44 -2.71 3.84 3.90
CA TYR A 44 -3.60 4.63 3.05
C TYR A 44 -3.27 6.12 3.13
N VAL A 45 -3.38 6.82 2.00
CA VAL A 45 -2.94 8.22 1.89
C VAL A 45 -3.63 9.16 2.88
N LEU A 46 -4.91 8.94 3.20
CA LEU A 46 -5.62 9.78 4.17
C LEU A 46 -5.14 9.57 5.61
N ASP A 47 -4.62 8.40 5.96
CA ASP A 47 -3.97 8.17 7.25
C ASP A 47 -2.66 8.97 7.35
N VAL A 48 -1.93 9.08 6.24
CA VAL A 48 -0.73 9.94 6.19
C VAL A 48 -1.10 11.41 6.31
N VAL A 49 -2.18 11.85 5.66
CA VAL A 49 -2.72 13.22 5.79
C VAL A 49 -3.12 13.51 7.25
N ASP A 50 -3.81 12.59 7.93
CA ASP A 50 -4.16 12.72 9.34
C ASP A 50 -2.90 12.86 10.23
N ALA A 51 -1.86 12.07 9.93
CA ALA A 51 -0.57 12.19 10.64
C ALA A 51 0.08 13.57 10.44
N LEU A 52 0.04 14.12 9.23
CA LEU A 52 0.59 15.46 8.94
C LEU A 52 -0.19 16.54 9.68
N ILE A 53 -1.53 16.46 9.70
CA ILE A 53 -2.37 17.42 10.44
C ILE A 53 -2.02 17.38 11.92
N LYS A 54 -2.04 16.19 12.54
CA LYS A 54 -1.71 16.02 13.96
C LYS A 54 -0.29 16.49 14.30
N SER A 55 0.68 16.25 13.41
CA SER A 55 2.05 16.73 13.59
C SER A 55 2.15 18.26 13.50
N SER A 56 1.25 18.94 12.79
CA SER A 56 1.23 20.40 12.69
C SER A 56 0.65 21.08 13.95
N GLU A 57 0.04 20.32 14.85
CA GLU A 57 -0.55 20.80 16.10
C GLU A 57 0.45 20.82 17.28
N THR A 58 1.69 20.38 17.06
CA THR A 58 2.76 20.40 18.07
C THR A 58 3.94 21.26 17.60
N ASP A 59 4.59 21.94 18.54
CA ASP A 59 5.83 22.70 18.30
C ASP A 59 7.09 21.83 18.40
N ASP A 60 6.96 20.55 18.73
CA ASP A 60 8.06 19.63 18.90
C ASP A 60 8.62 19.16 17.55
N ASN A 61 9.95 19.03 17.48
CA ASN A 61 10.62 18.37 16.35
C ASN A 61 10.53 16.86 16.52
N LEU A 62 9.64 16.21 15.77
CA LEU A 62 9.37 14.78 15.87
C LEU A 62 9.90 13.99 14.67
N PHE A 63 10.40 12.79 14.94
CA PHE A 63 10.71 11.76 13.94
C PHE A 63 9.79 10.57 14.15
N LEU A 64 8.80 10.41 13.29
CA LEU A 64 7.73 9.43 13.44
C LEU A 64 7.69 8.49 12.25
N ASN A 65 7.51 7.20 12.52
CA ASN A 65 7.15 6.23 11.49
C ASN A 65 5.62 6.26 11.29
N ILE A 66 5.22 6.52 10.05
CA ILE A 66 3.81 6.46 9.65
C ILE A 66 3.61 5.20 8.81
N GLY A 67 2.97 4.22 9.40
CA GLY A 67 2.71 2.90 8.84
C GLY A 67 1.69 2.16 9.68
N THR A 68 1.18 1.06 9.16
CA THR A 68 0.12 0.27 9.82
C THR A 68 0.69 -0.72 10.84
N GLY A 69 1.97 -1.10 10.71
CA GLY A 69 2.57 -2.19 11.46
C GLY A 69 2.19 -3.59 10.95
N VAL A 70 1.46 -3.65 9.83
CA VAL A 70 0.99 -4.90 9.23
C VAL A 70 1.76 -5.20 7.95
N GLU A 71 2.33 -6.39 7.88
CA GLU A 71 2.99 -6.88 6.67
C GLU A 71 1.99 -7.55 5.73
N THR A 72 2.04 -7.19 4.45
CA THR A 72 1.29 -7.86 3.40
C THR A 72 2.25 -8.25 2.29
N SER A 73 2.23 -9.51 1.87
CA SER A 73 3.02 -10.00 0.74
C SER A 73 2.41 -9.57 -0.60
N VAL A 74 3.23 -9.57 -1.65
CA VAL A 74 2.75 -9.26 -3.00
C VAL A 74 1.72 -10.28 -3.47
N ASN A 75 1.89 -11.56 -3.10
CA ASN A 75 0.90 -12.61 -3.43
C ASN A 75 -0.45 -12.36 -2.74
N GLU A 76 -0.45 -12.00 -1.44
CA GLU A 76 -1.67 -11.65 -0.71
C GLU A 76 -2.35 -10.43 -1.32
N LEU A 77 -1.58 -9.40 -1.69
CA LEU A 77 -2.11 -8.22 -2.34
C LEU A 77 -2.83 -8.56 -3.66
N VAL A 78 -2.19 -9.36 -4.53
CA VAL A 78 -2.81 -9.79 -5.79
C VAL A 78 -4.08 -10.59 -5.52
N SER A 79 -4.06 -11.50 -4.54
CA SER A 79 -5.23 -12.30 -4.18
C SER A 79 -6.41 -11.42 -3.72
N ILE A 80 -6.16 -10.44 -2.86
CA ILE A 80 -7.21 -9.51 -2.37
C ILE A 80 -7.75 -8.67 -3.54
N LEU A 81 -6.88 -8.11 -4.37
CA LEU A 81 -7.29 -7.31 -5.54
C LEU A 81 -8.09 -8.14 -6.54
N SER A 82 -7.65 -9.37 -6.84
CA SER A 82 -8.35 -10.28 -7.76
C SER A 82 -9.77 -10.59 -7.28
N GLN A 83 -9.95 -10.83 -5.98
CA GLN A 83 -11.28 -11.05 -5.40
C GLN A 83 -12.16 -9.81 -5.50
N LYS A 84 -11.63 -8.62 -5.16
CA LYS A 84 -12.40 -7.36 -5.19
C LYS A 84 -12.79 -6.92 -6.60
N ILE A 85 -11.94 -7.17 -7.59
CA ILE A 85 -12.14 -6.79 -9.00
C ILE A 85 -12.85 -7.91 -9.79
N SER A 86 -12.99 -9.11 -9.21
CA SER A 86 -13.51 -10.32 -9.88
C SER A 86 -12.65 -10.72 -11.08
N TRP A 87 -11.33 -10.63 -10.94
CA TRP A 87 -10.38 -11.11 -11.93
C TRP A 87 -10.02 -12.58 -11.64
N ASP A 88 -10.15 -13.44 -12.65
CA ASP A 88 -10.00 -14.91 -12.54
C ASP A 88 -8.73 -15.46 -13.20
N GLY A 89 -7.84 -14.57 -13.67
CA GLY A 89 -6.56 -14.96 -14.26
C GLY A 89 -5.51 -15.33 -13.20
N GLU A 90 -4.33 -15.72 -13.70
CA GLU A 90 -3.16 -16.02 -12.87
C GLU A 90 -2.06 -14.98 -13.12
N PRO A 91 -1.35 -14.51 -12.08
CA PRO A 91 -0.23 -13.59 -12.26
C PRO A 91 0.96 -14.28 -12.96
N GLU A 92 1.72 -13.51 -13.71
CA GLU A 92 2.99 -13.96 -14.25
C GLU A 92 4.12 -13.71 -13.25
N TYR A 93 5.09 -14.64 -13.21
CA TYR A 93 6.28 -14.49 -12.37
C TYR A 93 7.52 -14.21 -13.21
N ALA A 94 8.28 -13.19 -12.84
CA ALA A 94 9.53 -12.80 -13.48
C ALA A 94 10.71 -12.93 -12.50
N PRO A 95 11.97 -12.93 -12.99
CA PRO A 95 13.14 -12.98 -12.13
C PRO A 95 13.13 -11.89 -11.05
N LYS A 96 13.60 -12.24 -9.84
CA LYS A 96 13.71 -11.31 -8.71
C LYS A 96 14.55 -10.09 -9.08
N ARG A 97 14.14 -8.91 -8.63
CA ARG A 97 14.92 -7.68 -8.75
C ARG A 97 16.10 -7.69 -7.79
N GLU A 98 17.30 -7.30 -8.29
CA GLU A 98 18.46 -7.11 -7.41
C GLU A 98 18.22 -6.00 -6.40
N GLY A 99 18.67 -6.22 -5.15
CA GLY A 99 18.55 -5.23 -4.08
C GLY A 99 17.16 -5.08 -3.47
N GLU A 100 16.18 -5.87 -3.91
CA GLU A 100 14.83 -5.80 -3.33
C GLU A 100 14.79 -6.29 -1.89
N LEU A 101 14.24 -5.46 -0.99
CA LEU A 101 14.00 -5.81 0.41
C LEU A 101 12.95 -6.92 0.51
N LEU A 102 13.28 -7.98 1.25
CA LEU A 102 12.33 -9.10 1.48
C LEU A 102 11.22 -8.71 2.44
N ARG A 103 11.53 -7.91 3.47
CA ARG A 103 10.56 -7.47 4.48
C ARG A 103 10.71 -5.98 4.76
N SER A 104 9.59 -5.27 4.84
CA SER A 104 9.55 -3.88 5.23
C SER A 104 8.24 -3.58 5.96
N VAL A 105 8.35 -3.31 7.26
CA VAL A 105 7.24 -2.97 8.15
C VAL A 105 7.73 -1.94 9.15
N LEU A 106 6.87 -0.98 9.51
CA LEU A 106 7.20 0.09 10.44
C LEU A 106 6.55 -0.14 11.81
N ASN A 107 7.30 0.13 12.87
CA ASN A 107 6.71 0.29 14.20
C ASN A 107 6.19 1.73 14.34
N ASN A 108 4.89 1.90 14.61
CA ASN A 108 4.18 3.17 14.71
C ASN A 108 3.84 3.59 16.16
N GLU A 109 4.30 2.86 17.17
CA GLU A 109 4.01 3.13 18.60
C GLU A 109 4.38 4.56 18.99
N ARG A 110 5.45 5.10 18.42
CA ARG A 110 5.88 6.46 18.69
C ARG A 110 4.91 7.51 18.14
N ALA A 111 4.31 7.28 16.98
CA ALA A 111 3.26 8.14 16.44
C ALA A 111 2.00 8.09 17.31
N MET A 112 1.62 6.90 17.77
CA MET A 112 0.51 6.73 18.69
C MET A 112 0.72 7.50 20.00
N SER A 113 1.90 7.37 20.61
CA SER A 113 2.19 7.97 21.93
C SER A 113 2.42 9.48 21.87
N GLN A 114 3.03 10.01 20.81
CA GLN A 114 3.43 11.41 20.78
C GLN A 114 2.40 12.34 20.13
N ILE A 115 1.67 11.88 19.12
CA ILE A 115 0.65 12.69 18.45
C ILE A 115 -0.74 12.04 18.43
N GLY A 116 -0.96 10.93 19.16
CA GLY A 116 -2.23 10.23 19.20
C GLY A 116 -2.68 9.72 17.82
N TRP A 117 -1.72 9.41 16.92
CA TRP A 117 -2.03 8.94 15.58
C TRP A 117 -2.09 7.42 15.53
N GLU A 118 -3.12 6.90 14.88
CA GLU A 118 -3.27 5.50 14.53
C GLU A 118 -3.91 5.38 13.14
N PRO A 119 -3.60 4.31 12.37
CA PRO A 119 -4.22 4.10 11.07
C PRO A 119 -5.72 3.81 11.26
N LYS A 120 -6.57 4.47 10.46
CA LYS A 120 -8.03 4.31 10.45
C LYS A 120 -8.50 3.39 9.32
N TYR A 121 -7.68 3.27 8.26
CA TYR A 121 -7.99 2.42 7.12
C TYR A 121 -7.26 1.08 7.25
N THR A 122 -8.02 -0.01 7.10
CA THR A 122 -7.44 -1.32 6.82
C THR A 122 -7.02 -1.39 5.35
N LEU A 123 -6.19 -2.39 4.99
CA LEU A 123 -5.88 -2.63 3.57
C LEU A 123 -7.15 -2.87 2.75
N ASP A 124 -8.10 -3.59 3.31
CA ASP A 124 -9.37 -3.91 2.66
C ASP A 124 -10.19 -2.65 2.32
N THR A 125 -10.42 -1.78 3.29
CA THR A 125 -11.18 -0.53 3.09
C THR A 125 -10.46 0.47 2.21
N GLY A 126 -9.13 0.59 2.32
CA GLY A 126 -8.34 1.47 1.47
C GLY A 126 -8.31 1.02 0.00
N LEU A 127 -8.34 -0.30 -0.25
CA LEU A 127 -8.45 -0.84 -1.60
C LEU A 127 -9.83 -0.59 -2.22
N ASP A 128 -10.92 -0.63 -1.46
CA ASP A 128 -12.25 -0.27 -1.96
C ASP A 128 -12.28 1.17 -2.47
N GLU A 129 -11.69 2.10 -1.71
CA GLU A 129 -11.56 3.51 -2.11
C GLU A 129 -10.70 3.68 -3.38
N LEU A 130 -9.58 2.94 -3.47
CA LEU A 130 -8.69 2.96 -4.62
C LEU A 130 -9.41 2.45 -5.88
N ILE A 131 -10.06 1.30 -5.81
CA ILE A 131 -10.82 0.69 -6.92
C ILE A 131 -11.96 1.61 -7.36
N SER A 132 -12.71 2.18 -6.40
CA SER A 132 -13.77 3.14 -6.69
C SER A 132 -13.24 4.37 -7.45
N TRP A 133 -12.04 4.83 -7.15
CA TRP A 133 -11.43 5.95 -7.86
C TRP A 133 -11.01 5.59 -9.29
N PHE A 134 -10.46 4.40 -9.51
CA PHE A 134 -10.09 3.91 -10.86
C PHE A 134 -11.31 3.64 -11.75
N SER A 135 -12.50 3.43 -11.16
CA SER A 135 -13.76 3.17 -11.88
C SER A 135 -14.45 4.42 -12.42
N LYS A 136 -13.91 5.62 -12.14
CA LYS A 136 -14.48 6.91 -12.56
C LYS A 136 -13.92 7.37 -13.89
#